data_b78058e0a5da51d6a36882edafa1e398
#
_entry.id   b78058e0a5da51d6a36882edafa1e398
#
_cell.length_a   1.000
_cell.length_b   1.000
_cell.length_c   1.000
_cell.angle_alpha   90.00
_cell.angle_beta   90.00
_cell.angle_gamma   90.00
#
_symmetry.space_group_name_H-M   'P 1'
#
loop_
_entity.id
_entity.type
_entity.pdbx_description
1 polymer ?
#
loop_
_entity_poly.entity_id
_entity_poly.type
_entity_poly.pdbx_seq_one_letter_code
_entity_poly.pdbx_strand_id
1 'polypeptide(L)'
;MRDHVLMGITTGARTAAALGTLLILAKTLGPSDFGFVSVVITWSTIVALVTDYGFGMRALRDIGAERGRAGEIMSASLAAKTLMVVPACLVLVPLTLFWFDLQPHERIAALLFLIGTLANSYGDLALVVFRSIGQFHRETRIVVATALLHFALIGLAIYLQNDLIAIGIAFLVSRLIYAAFAVGALSRLLELGGILRQSWRALGERFKVSASFALDSGATNIFAQLDVILVNHIAGREAAGIYYAGSRLLQGAVPFTVLLASVHIPRYAHRLHNNASGLLRYGIRILGEFMLLGIVFSIGFYVFGPLYTDHFLGSAYEQLNALWLGFACFTAARFLTAALGVQLMAFGAGYLRTLGIVVSGVVTLTCYWIFIPSHGIQAVPWVATFGMVVLGSIYGLALTRIFRNRAAGSISPVDAHRDARATRSLKEPQV
;
A
#
# COMPACT_ATOMS: atom_id res chain seq x y z
N MET A 1 -0.37 3.53 25.52
CA MET A 1 -1.60 4.19 25.03
C MET A 1 -1.31 5.45 24.20
N ARG A 2 -0.48 6.39 24.68
CA ARG A 2 -0.17 7.67 23.99
C ARG A 2 0.37 7.45 22.56
N ASP A 3 1.26 6.51 22.34
CA ASP A 3 1.88 6.23 21.03
C ASP A 3 0.89 5.66 20.01
N HIS A 4 -0.03 4.79 20.46
CA HIS A 4 -1.11 4.28 19.60
C HIS A 4 -2.08 5.37 19.17
N VAL A 5 -2.39 6.31 20.07
CA VAL A 5 -3.23 7.48 19.76
C VAL A 5 -2.53 8.37 18.73
N LEU A 6 -1.23 8.66 18.92
CA LEU A 6 -0.44 9.44 17.96
C LEU A 6 -0.37 8.78 16.59
N MET A 7 -0.14 7.48 16.51
CA MET A 7 -0.19 6.73 15.25
C MET A 7 -1.58 6.80 14.60
N GLY A 8 -2.65 6.69 15.40
CA GLY A 8 -4.02 6.86 14.93
C GLY A 8 -4.26 8.24 14.33
N ILE A 9 -3.82 9.31 15.01
CA ILE A 9 -3.91 10.69 14.52
C ILE A 9 -3.11 10.86 13.21
N THR A 10 -1.88 10.33 13.15
CA THR A 10 -1.04 10.40 11.95
C THR A 10 -1.70 9.74 10.75
N THR A 11 -2.20 8.52 10.94
CA THR A 11 -2.88 7.76 9.87
C THR A 11 -4.20 8.42 9.50
N GLY A 12 -5.00 8.84 10.48
CA GLY A 12 -6.27 9.54 10.26
C GLY A 12 -6.09 10.84 9.48
N ALA A 13 -5.11 11.67 9.86
CA ALA A 13 -4.83 12.93 9.17
C ALA A 13 -4.38 12.70 7.72
N ARG A 14 -3.51 11.71 7.46
CA ARG A 14 -3.12 11.33 6.10
C ARG A 14 -4.32 10.90 5.27
N THR A 15 -5.13 10.00 5.82
CA THR A 15 -6.30 9.46 5.11
C THR A 15 -7.34 10.55 4.86
N ALA A 16 -7.64 11.38 5.84
CA ALA A 16 -8.59 12.47 5.69
C ALA A 16 -8.12 13.51 4.65
N ALA A 17 -6.84 13.90 4.69
CA ALA A 17 -6.29 14.83 3.71
C ALA A 17 -6.28 14.21 2.30
N ALA A 18 -5.92 12.94 2.16
CA ALA A 18 -5.92 12.24 0.88
C ALA A 18 -7.34 12.13 0.30
N LEU A 19 -8.32 11.71 1.10
CA LEU A 19 -9.72 11.61 0.69
C LEU A 19 -10.32 12.99 0.39
N GLY A 20 -10.04 14.00 1.21
CA GLY A 20 -10.50 15.37 0.98
C GLY A 20 -9.93 15.97 -0.31
N THR A 21 -8.63 15.80 -0.56
CA THR A 21 -7.98 16.22 -1.81
C THR A 21 -8.61 15.51 -3.02
N LEU A 22 -8.82 14.21 -2.91
CA LEU A 22 -9.43 13.39 -3.96
C LEU A 22 -10.86 13.84 -4.27
N LEU A 23 -11.66 14.12 -3.24
CA LEU A 23 -13.04 14.63 -3.38
C LEU A 23 -13.08 15.96 -4.13
N ILE A 24 -12.22 16.90 -3.73
CA ILE A 24 -12.17 18.21 -4.36
C ILE A 24 -11.74 18.07 -5.83
N LEU A 25 -10.70 17.27 -6.10
CA LEU A 25 -10.23 17.04 -7.48
C LEU A 25 -11.30 16.34 -8.33
N ALA A 26 -11.95 15.30 -7.80
CA ALA A 26 -13.01 14.61 -8.54
C ALA A 26 -14.17 15.54 -8.90
N LYS A 27 -14.61 16.38 -7.95
CA LYS A 27 -15.72 17.30 -8.15
C LYS A 27 -15.39 18.43 -9.12
N THR A 28 -14.15 18.95 -9.10
CA THR A 28 -13.75 20.13 -9.89
C THR A 28 -13.28 19.80 -11.29
N LEU A 29 -12.56 18.69 -11.46
CA LEU A 29 -12.01 18.28 -12.76
C LEU A 29 -13.01 17.47 -13.61
N GLY A 30 -14.01 16.85 -12.98
CA GLY A 30 -14.88 15.88 -13.63
C GLY A 30 -14.19 14.53 -13.89
N PRO A 31 -14.94 13.51 -14.37
CA PRO A 31 -14.45 12.13 -14.45
C PRO A 31 -13.25 11.94 -15.36
N SER A 32 -13.16 12.63 -16.48
CA SER A 32 -12.10 12.45 -17.47
C SER A 32 -10.74 12.96 -16.98
N ASP A 33 -10.66 14.24 -16.57
CA ASP A 33 -9.40 14.84 -16.09
C ASP A 33 -9.00 14.26 -14.73
N PHE A 34 -9.98 13.96 -13.87
CA PHE A 34 -9.75 13.23 -12.64
C PHE A 34 -9.25 11.80 -12.91
N GLY A 35 -9.75 11.16 -13.99
CA GLY A 35 -9.26 9.88 -14.47
C GLY A 35 -7.79 9.94 -14.88
N PHE A 36 -7.40 10.97 -15.64
CA PHE A 36 -6.00 11.22 -15.95
C PHE A 36 -5.14 11.34 -14.68
N VAL A 37 -5.53 12.22 -13.75
CA VAL A 37 -4.79 12.43 -12.49
C VAL A 37 -4.68 11.13 -11.69
N SER A 38 -5.76 10.35 -11.61
CA SER A 38 -5.79 9.09 -10.86
C SER A 38 -4.89 8.03 -11.46
N VAL A 39 -4.83 7.90 -12.78
CA VAL A 39 -3.93 6.99 -13.50
C VAL A 39 -2.48 7.39 -13.30
N VAL A 40 -2.17 8.69 -13.45
CA VAL A 40 -0.81 9.21 -13.28
C VAL A 40 -0.32 9.03 -11.84
N ILE A 41 -1.14 9.34 -10.84
CA ILE A 41 -0.80 9.12 -9.42
C ILE A 41 -0.61 7.61 -9.13
N THR A 42 -1.46 6.75 -9.69
CA THR A 42 -1.38 5.31 -9.53
C THR A 42 -0.08 4.77 -10.14
N TRP A 43 0.25 5.18 -11.35
CA TRP A 43 1.51 4.82 -12.01
C TRP A 43 2.72 5.34 -11.24
N SER A 44 2.70 6.62 -10.84
CA SER A 44 3.76 7.21 -10.01
C SER A 44 3.95 6.47 -8.69
N THR A 45 2.86 5.97 -8.11
CA THR A 45 2.91 5.13 -6.89
C THR A 45 3.60 3.80 -7.16
N ILE A 46 3.35 3.16 -8.30
CA ILE A 46 4.05 1.92 -8.69
C ILE A 46 5.56 2.20 -8.85
N VAL A 47 5.93 3.30 -9.52
CA VAL A 47 7.33 3.72 -9.64
C VAL A 47 7.97 3.93 -8.26
N ALA A 48 7.28 4.61 -7.35
CA ALA A 48 7.74 4.82 -5.99
C ALA A 48 7.91 3.49 -5.22
N LEU A 49 6.99 2.54 -5.36
CA LEU A 49 7.07 1.22 -4.73
C LEU A 49 8.26 0.40 -5.25
N VAL A 50 8.52 0.45 -6.56
CA VAL A 50 9.70 -0.21 -7.16
C VAL A 50 10.98 0.40 -6.61
N THR A 51 11.06 1.73 -6.50
CA THR A 51 12.25 2.43 -5.98
C THR A 51 12.42 2.30 -4.47
N ASP A 52 11.34 2.06 -3.74
CA ASP A 52 11.40 1.79 -2.29
C ASP A 52 12.00 0.43 -1.96
N TYR A 53 11.84 -0.56 -2.82
CA TYR A 53 12.47 -1.89 -2.74
C TYR A 53 12.46 -2.49 -1.32
N GLY A 54 11.47 -2.16 -0.49
CA GLY A 54 11.35 -2.63 0.88
C GLY A 54 12.36 -2.01 1.88
N PHE A 55 13.13 -1.00 1.48
CA PHE A 55 14.13 -0.35 2.34
C PHE A 55 13.52 0.23 3.62
N GLY A 56 12.31 0.80 3.54
CA GLY A 56 11.61 1.35 4.69
C GLY A 56 11.30 0.30 5.76
N MET A 57 10.69 -0.82 5.37
CA MET A 57 10.38 -1.93 6.29
C MET A 57 11.63 -2.57 6.86
N ARG A 58 12.68 -2.70 6.04
CA ARG A 58 13.97 -3.20 6.49
C ARG A 58 14.62 -2.26 7.50
N ALA A 59 14.64 -0.95 7.22
CA ALA A 59 15.20 0.05 8.13
C ALA A 59 14.43 0.06 9.47
N LEU A 60 13.10 -0.02 9.43
CA LEU A 60 12.27 -0.11 10.63
C LEU A 60 12.70 -1.27 11.54
N ARG A 61 12.93 -2.45 10.96
CA ARG A 61 13.37 -3.65 11.69
C ARG A 61 14.79 -3.50 12.24
N ASP A 62 15.74 -3.09 11.40
CA ASP A 62 17.16 -3.05 11.74
C ASP A 62 17.44 -1.97 12.80
N ILE A 63 16.83 -0.77 12.67
CA ILE A 63 16.96 0.30 13.67
C ILE A 63 16.28 -0.08 14.98
N GLY A 64 15.14 -0.80 14.91
CA GLY A 64 14.47 -1.32 16.09
C GLY A 64 15.35 -2.29 16.88
N ALA A 65 16.18 -3.09 16.19
CA ALA A 65 17.14 -4.02 16.79
C ALA A 65 18.41 -3.31 17.30
N GLU A 66 18.95 -2.36 16.52
CA GLU A 66 20.25 -1.71 16.80
C GLU A 66 20.15 -0.18 16.65
N ARG A 67 19.55 0.48 17.65
CA ARG A 67 19.32 1.95 17.61
C ARG A 67 20.62 2.77 17.43
N GLY A 68 21.76 2.31 17.95
CA GLY A 68 23.04 2.98 17.85
C GLY A 68 23.56 3.09 16.40
N ARG A 69 23.10 2.24 15.49
CA ARG A 69 23.48 2.24 14.06
C ARG A 69 22.44 2.91 13.15
N ALA A 70 21.47 3.63 13.71
CA ALA A 70 20.38 4.22 12.96
C ALA A 70 20.87 5.14 11.83
N GLY A 71 21.92 5.94 12.07
CA GLY A 71 22.53 6.83 11.08
C GLY A 71 23.15 6.08 9.89
N GLU A 72 23.90 5.01 10.15
CA GLU A 72 24.49 4.13 9.13
C GLU A 72 23.40 3.44 8.29
N ILE A 73 22.41 2.85 8.97
CA ILE A 73 21.29 2.12 8.34
C ILE A 73 20.49 3.05 7.43
N MET A 74 20.20 4.27 7.88
CA MET A 74 19.45 5.25 7.08
C MET A 74 20.26 5.81 5.92
N SER A 75 21.54 6.12 6.13
CA SER A 75 22.42 6.58 5.05
C SER A 75 22.52 5.53 3.94
N ALA A 76 22.71 4.26 4.29
CA ALA A 76 22.75 3.16 3.33
C ALA A 76 21.39 2.95 2.62
N SER A 77 20.27 3.10 3.34
CA SER A 77 18.92 2.93 2.75
C SER A 77 18.58 4.07 1.79
N LEU A 78 18.94 5.33 2.14
CA LEU A 78 18.75 6.49 1.27
C LEU A 78 19.65 6.40 0.02
N ALA A 79 20.91 5.99 0.17
CA ALA A 79 21.82 5.78 -0.95
C ALA A 79 21.31 4.68 -1.91
N ALA A 80 20.87 3.53 -1.37
CA ALA A 80 20.32 2.44 -2.16
C ALA A 80 19.05 2.87 -2.91
N LYS A 81 18.16 3.63 -2.25
CA LYS A 81 16.96 4.19 -2.89
C LYS A 81 17.32 5.13 -4.03
N THR A 82 18.26 6.06 -3.81
CA THR A 82 18.69 7.00 -4.86
C THR A 82 19.28 6.25 -6.06
N LEU A 83 20.05 5.19 -5.81
CA LEU A 83 20.59 4.33 -6.86
C LEU A 83 19.46 3.63 -7.67
N MET A 84 18.34 3.28 -7.04
CA MET A 84 17.17 2.69 -7.72
C MET A 84 16.34 3.72 -8.47
N VAL A 85 16.24 4.96 -7.96
CA VAL A 85 15.43 6.02 -8.59
C VAL A 85 15.96 6.36 -9.98
N VAL A 86 17.30 6.44 -10.16
CA VAL A 86 17.90 6.83 -11.45
C VAL A 86 17.51 5.87 -12.58
N PRO A 87 17.79 4.56 -12.52
CA PRO A 87 17.40 3.63 -13.59
C PRO A 87 15.89 3.49 -13.71
N ALA A 88 15.14 3.54 -12.59
CA ALA A 88 13.68 3.50 -12.64
C ALA A 88 13.11 4.71 -13.41
N CYS A 89 13.63 5.92 -13.17
CA CYS A 89 13.21 7.09 -13.93
C CYS A 89 13.63 7.00 -15.40
N LEU A 90 14.85 6.53 -15.71
CA LEU A 90 15.31 6.38 -17.09
C LEU A 90 14.45 5.43 -17.92
N VAL A 91 13.86 4.40 -17.30
CA VAL A 91 13.00 3.42 -17.99
C VAL A 91 11.53 3.83 -17.92
N LEU A 92 11.04 4.16 -16.71
CA LEU A 92 9.60 4.32 -16.46
C LEU A 92 9.07 5.70 -16.87
N VAL A 93 9.90 6.75 -16.92
CA VAL A 93 9.48 8.07 -17.41
C VAL A 93 9.19 8.04 -18.92
N PRO A 94 10.11 7.57 -19.79
CA PRO A 94 9.78 7.41 -21.21
C PRO A 94 8.59 6.48 -21.41
N LEU A 95 8.52 5.36 -20.70
CA LEU A 95 7.38 4.44 -20.78
C LEU A 95 6.07 5.15 -20.46
N THR A 96 6.02 5.99 -19.43
CA THR A 96 4.84 6.81 -19.10
C THR A 96 4.44 7.74 -20.24
N LEU A 97 5.41 8.46 -20.81
CA LEU A 97 5.18 9.45 -21.85
C LEU A 97 4.75 8.84 -23.18
N PHE A 98 5.21 7.62 -23.48
CA PHE A 98 4.89 6.92 -24.75
C PHE A 98 3.65 6.01 -24.62
N TRP A 99 3.43 5.40 -23.45
CA TRP A 99 2.33 4.44 -23.28
C TRP A 99 0.94 5.06 -23.19
N PHE A 100 0.83 6.29 -22.64
CA PHE A 100 -0.46 6.89 -22.32
C PHE A 100 -0.97 7.89 -23.38
N ASP A 101 -0.35 8.04 -24.52
CA ASP A 101 -0.74 8.99 -25.58
C ASP A 101 -1.17 10.37 -25.04
N LEU A 102 -0.25 11.02 -24.31
CA LEU A 102 -0.52 12.24 -23.56
C LEU A 102 -0.35 13.49 -24.42
N GLN A 103 -1.25 14.45 -24.24
CA GLN A 103 -1.11 15.80 -24.78
C GLN A 103 0.12 16.52 -24.14
N PRO A 104 0.72 17.53 -24.80
CA PRO A 104 1.92 18.19 -24.25
C PRO A 104 1.75 18.74 -22.84
N HIS A 105 0.61 19.34 -22.50
CA HIS A 105 0.33 19.85 -21.16
C HIS A 105 0.13 18.71 -20.14
N GLU A 106 -0.46 17.59 -20.54
CA GLU A 106 -0.62 16.40 -19.71
C GLU A 106 0.73 15.74 -19.39
N ARG A 107 1.68 15.76 -20.32
CA ARG A 107 3.05 15.26 -20.08
C ARG A 107 3.74 16.04 -18.97
N ILE A 108 3.57 17.38 -18.99
CA ILE A 108 4.13 18.23 -17.92
C ILE A 108 3.46 17.89 -16.60
N ALA A 109 2.13 17.81 -16.53
CA ALA A 109 1.40 17.45 -15.32
C ALA A 109 1.81 16.07 -14.82
N ALA A 110 1.93 15.06 -15.69
CA ALA A 110 2.38 13.72 -15.32
C ALA A 110 3.77 13.70 -14.68
N LEU A 111 4.71 14.47 -15.23
CA LEU A 111 6.05 14.61 -14.64
C LEU A 111 6.01 15.28 -13.26
N LEU A 112 5.18 16.31 -13.09
CA LEU A 112 5.02 17.00 -11.80
C LEU A 112 4.48 16.04 -10.72
N PHE A 113 3.46 15.23 -11.04
CA PHE A 113 2.92 14.21 -10.15
C PHE A 113 3.94 13.11 -9.85
N LEU A 114 4.70 12.65 -10.84
CA LEU A 114 5.73 11.62 -10.66
C LEU A 114 6.84 12.10 -9.73
N ILE A 115 7.42 13.28 -9.99
CA ILE A 115 8.48 13.85 -9.17
C ILE A 115 7.97 14.10 -7.74
N GLY A 116 6.74 14.63 -7.60
CA GLY A 116 6.11 14.83 -6.30
C GLY A 116 5.92 13.51 -5.53
N THR A 117 5.49 12.45 -6.21
CA THR A 117 5.31 11.12 -5.58
C THR A 117 6.64 10.52 -5.15
N LEU A 118 7.69 10.66 -5.97
CA LEU A 118 9.04 10.25 -5.59
C LEU A 118 9.56 11.06 -4.39
N ALA A 119 9.38 12.37 -4.39
CA ALA A 119 9.73 13.22 -3.23
C ALA A 119 9.00 12.76 -1.96
N ASN A 120 7.69 12.50 -2.07
CA ASN A 120 6.91 11.95 -0.94
C ASN A 120 7.52 10.65 -0.40
N SER A 121 7.96 9.75 -1.26
CA SER A 121 8.51 8.47 -0.85
C SER A 121 9.87 8.60 -0.13
N TYR A 122 10.67 9.63 -0.40
CA TYR A 122 11.84 9.97 0.41
C TYR A 122 11.47 10.48 1.80
N GLY A 123 10.42 11.30 1.89
CA GLY A 123 9.89 11.75 3.18
C GLY A 123 9.38 10.57 4.03
N ASP A 124 8.65 9.64 3.42
CA ASP A 124 8.16 8.45 4.10
C ASP A 124 9.30 7.57 4.62
N LEU A 125 10.36 7.37 3.83
CA LEU A 125 11.56 6.64 4.28
C LEU A 125 12.25 7.36 5.45
N ALA A 126 12.38 8.69 5.39
CA ALA A 126 13.00 9.47 6.47
C ALA A 126 12.23 9.36 7.79
N LEU A 127 10.90 9.32 7.73
CA LEU A 127 10.05 9.23 8.93
C LEU A 127 10.08 7.84 9.60
N VAL A 128 10.54 6.80 8.93
CA VAL A 128 10.69 5.45 9.52
C VAL A 128 11.54 5.48 10.79
N VAL A 129 12.57 6.32 10.85
CA VAL A 129 13.44 6.44 12.02
C VAL A 129 12.65 6.85 13.26
N PHE A 130 11.79 7.85 13.14
CA PHE A 130 11.00 8.35 14.28
C PHE A 130 10.10 7.26 14.87
N ARG A 131 9.53 6.40 14.02
CA ARG A 131 8.78 5.20 14.46
C ARG A 131 9.68 4.22 15.18
N SER A 132 10.86 3.93 14.61
CA SER A 132 11.79 2.93 15.14
C SER A 132 12.33 3.29 16.52
N ILE A 133 12.52 4.59 16.81
CA ILE A 133 13.03 5.08 18.09
C ILE A 133 11.92 5.53 19.07
N GLY A 134 10.64 5.41 18.66
CA GLY A 134 9.50 5.77 19.51
C GLY A 134 9.17 7.26 19.58
N GLN A 135 9.70 8.10 18.66
CA GLN A 135 9.41 9.54 18.62
C GLN A 135 8.17 9.86 17.77
N PHE A 136 7.06 9.20 18.02
CA PHE A 136 5.81 9.33 17.24
C PHE A 136 5.29 10.76 17.17
N HIS A 137 5.47 11.57 18.22
CA HIS A 137 4.99 12.96 18.26
C HIS A 137 5.66 13.85 17.18
N ARG A 138 6.94 13.62 16.86
CA ARG A 138 7.64 14.37 15.81
C ARG A 138 7.11 13.98 14.43
N GLU A 139 6.94 12.69 14.20
CA GLU A 139 6.31 12.19 12.98
C GLU A 139 4.90 12.78 12.81
N THR A 140 4.05 12.69 13.84
CA THR A 140 2.68 13.20 13.80
C THR A 140 2.64 14.69 13.44
N ARG A 141 3.48 15.53 14.05
CA ARG A 141 3.55 16.96 13.75
C ARG A 141 3.89 17.24 12.30
N ILE A 142 4.92 16.57 11.77
CA ILE A 142 5.34 16.75 10.37
C ILE A 142 4.21 16.31 9.43
N VAL A 143 3.64 15.13 9.66
CA VAL A 143 2.60 14.57 8.79
C VAL A 143 1.33 15.44 8.81
N VAL A 144 0.85 15.84 9.99
CA VAL A 144 -0.37 16.66 10.10
C VAL A 144 -0.18 18.03 9.46
N ALA A 145 0.93 18.74 9.79
CA ALA A 145 1.20 20.06 9.24
C ALA A 145 1.32 20.03 7.70
N THR A 146 2.05 19.04 7.16
CA THR A 146 2.24 18.94 5.71
C THR A 146 1.03 18.38 4.97
N ALA A 147 0.18 17.58 5.63
CA ALA A 147 -1.10 17.14 5.07
C ALA A 147 -2.08 18.31 4.94
N LEU A 148 -2.16 19.16 5.95
CA LEU A 148 -2.97 20.39 5.89
C LEU A 148 -2.45 21.36 4.82
N LEU A 149 -1.13 21.53 4.74
CA LEU A 149 -0.50 22.37 3.71
C LEU A 149 -0.79 21.81 2.30
N HIS A 150 -0.68 20.50 2.11
CA HIS A 150 -1.01 19.85 0.83
C HIS A 150 -2.45 20.15 0.42
N PHE A 151 -3.39 19.94 1.34
CA PHE A 151 -4.81 20.22 1.09
C PHE A 151 -5.05 21.70 0.74
N ALA A 152 -4.42 22.63 1.46
CA ALA A 152 -4.52 24.05 1.21
C ALA A 152 -3.93 24.46 -0.16
N LEU A 153 -2.76 23.93 -0.52
CA LEU A 153 -2.12 24.25 -1.80
C LEU A 153 -2.91 23.70 -2.99
N ILE A 154 -3.45 22.49 -2.89
CA ILE A 154 -4.34 21.94 -3.94
C ILE A 154 -5.61 22.77 -4.05
N GLY A 155 -6.25 23.12 -2.92
CA GLY A 155 -7.43 23.98 -2.92
C GLY A 155 -7.16 25.37 -3.52
N LEU A 156 -5.99 25.95 -3.23
CA LEU A 156 -5.56 27.22 -3.79
C LEU A 156 -5.34 27.13 -5.32
N ALA A 157 -4.69 26.06 -5.79
CA ALA A 157 -4.46 25.85 -7.22
C ALA A 157 -5.77 25.73 -7.99
N ILE A 158 -6.74 24.99 -7.44
CA ILE A 158 -8.08 24.86 -8.03
C ILE A 158 -8.80 26.23 -8.05
N TYR A 159 -8.72 26.99 -6.95
CA TYR A 159 -9.38 28.29 -6.85
C TYR A 159 -8.81 29.31 -7.84
N LEU A 160 -7.49 29.30 -8.09
CA LEU A 160 -6.82 30.28 -8.94
C LEU A 160 -6.96 29.97 -10.44
N GLN A 161 -6.74 28.73 -10.85
CA GLN A 161 -6.60 28.39 -12.27
C GLN A 161 -7.37 27.15 -12.71
N ASN A 162 -7.68 26.22 -11.79
CA ASN A 162 -8.34 24.93 -12.04
C ASN A 162 -7.77 24.17 -13.27
N ASP A 163 -6.45 24.20 -13.43
CA ASP A 163 -5.72 23.57 -14.52
C ASP A 163 -4.83 22.44 -14.02
N LEU A 164 -4.65 21.39 -14.83
CA LEU A 164 -3.85 20.21 -14.49
C LEU A 164 -2.40 20.55 -14.13
N ILE A 165 -1.80 21.54 -14.79
CA ILE A 165 -0.43 21.97 -14.51
C ILE A 165 -0.36 22.68 -13.16
N ALA A 166 -1.31 23.59 -12.87
CA ALA A 166 -1.35 24.30 -11.58
C ALA A 166 -1.54 23.33 -10.41
N ILE A 167 -2.42 22.35 -10.57
CA ILE A 167 -2.64 21.27 -9.60
C ILE A 167 -1.38 20.42 -9.46
N GLY A 168 -0.71 20.08 -10.56
CA GLY A 168 0.56 19.34 -10.57
C GLY A 168 1.68 20.09 -9.83
N ILE A 169 1.79 21.41 -10.05
CA ILE A 169 2.76 22.27 -9.32
C ILE A 169 2.45 22.28 -7.81
N ALA A 170 1.19 22.49 -7.44
CA ALA A 170 0.77 22.48 -6.03
C ALA A 170 1.05 21.13 -5.37
N PHE A 171 0.79 20.03 -6.09
CA PHE A 171 1.14 18.68 -5.65
C PHE A 171 2.66 18.56 -5.45
N LEU A 172 3.48 18.89 -6.45
CA LEU A 172 4.93 18.80 -6.36
C LEU A 172 5.48 19.62 -5.19
N VAL A 173 5.10 20.91 -5.11
CA VAL A 173 5.58 21.82 -4.05
C VAL A 173 5.25 21.28 -2.67
N SER A 174 4.02 20.84 -2.45
CA SER A 174 3.61 20.26 -1.17
C SER A 174 4.40 19.01 -0.79
N ARG A 175 4.70 18.14 -1.76
CA ARG A 175 5.50 16.92 -1.54
C ARG A 175 6.98 17.20 -1.33
N LEU A 176 7.53 18.18 -2.01
CA LEU A 176 8.90 18.65 -1.76
C LEU A 176 9.05 19.25 -0.36
N ILE A 177 8.07 20.06 0.08
CA ILE A 177 8.06 20.60 1.44
C ILE A 177 7.99 19.47 2.47
N TYR A 178 7.10 18.48 2.26
CA TYR A 178 7.04 17.29 3.12
C TYR A 178 8.38 16.56 3.21
N ALA A 179 8.99 16.26 2.06
CA ALA A 179 10.28 15.59 2.01
C ALA A 179 11.38 16.41 2.70
N ALA A 180 11.42 17.73 2.47
CA ALA A 180 12.39 18.64 3.08
C ALA A 180 12.25 18.66 4.61
N PHE A 181 11.02 18.76 5.14
CA PHE A 181 10.78 18.69 6.59
C PHE A 181 11.16 17.34 7.18
N ALA A 182 10.81 16.24 6.52
CA ALA A 182 11.11 14.90 7.00
C ALA A 182 12.61 14.60 7.00
N VAL A 183 13.31 14.90 5.88
CA VAL A 183 14.76 14.72 5.76
C VAL A 183 15.52 15.70 6.65
N GLY A 184 15.07 16.96 6.73
CA GLY A 184 15.67 17.96 7.61
C GLY A 184 15.51 17.61 9.10
N ALA A 185 14.40 17.01 9.51
CA ALA A 185 14.23 16.49 10.86
C ALA A 185 15.12 15.27 11.13
N LEU A 186 15.30 14.40 10.12
CA LEU A 186 16.18 13.24 10.18
C LEU A 186 17.66 13.68 10.32
N SER A 187 18.13 14.65 9.52
CA SER A 187 19.51 15.13 9.55
C SER A 187 19.89 15.83 10.85
N ARG A 188 18.90 16.42 11.56
CA ARG A 188 19.10 16.98 12.90
C ARG A 188 19.15 15.92 14.00
N LEU A 189 18.62 14.73 13.74
CA LEU A 189 18.57 13.65 14.71
C LEU A 189 19.74 12.69 14.58
N LEU A 190 20.20 12.47 13.36
CA LEU A 190 21.23 11.50 13.02
C LEU A 190 22.30 12.16 12.14
N GLU A 191 23.55 11.86 12.43
CA GLU A 191 24.63 12.17 11.51
C GLU A 191 24.50 11.30 10.26
N LEU A 192 23.96 11.87 9.20
CA LEU A 192 23.86 11.22 7.89
C LEU A 192 25.24 11.29 7.21
N GLY A 193 26.23 10.65 7.82
CA GLY A 193 27.59 10.58 7.32
C GLY A 193 27.64 9.78 6.03
N GLY A 194 27.95 10.46 4.91
CA GLY A 194 28.41 9.76 3.74
C GLY A 194 27.37 8.98 2.92
N ILE A 195 26.16 9.49 2.72
CA ILE A 195 25.20 8.91 1.76
C ILE A 195 25.88 8.65 0.40
N LEU A 196 26.74 9.58 -0.05
CA LEU A 196 27.51 9.45 -1.29
C LEU A 196 28.80 8.61 -1.16
N ARG A 197 29.19 8.23 0.06
CA ARG A 197 30.42 7.45 0.33
C ARG A 197 30.15 5.99 0.64
N GLN A 198 28.94 5.50 0.44
CA GLN A 198 28.60 4.09 0.67
C GLN A 198 29.36 3.19 -0.31
N SER A 199 30.00 2.14 0.19
CA SER A 199 30.69 1.18 -0.68
C SER A 199 29.67 0.36 -1.50
N TRP A 200 30.05 0.03 -2.73
CA TRP A 200 29.23 -0.83 -3.60
C TRP A 200 28.89 -2.18 -2.96
N ARG A 201 29.78 -2.69 -2.11
CA ARG A 201 29.57 -3.93 -1.36
C ARG A 201 28.45 -3.76 -0.34
N ALA A 202 28.45 -2.67 0.44
CA ALA A 202 27.40 -2.37 1.41
C ALA A 202 26.04 -2.16 0.75
N LEU A 203 26.01 -1.50 -0.41
CA LEU A 203 24.79 -1.33 -1.22
C LEU A 203 24.28 -2.68 -1.73
N GLY A 204 25.17 -3.53 -2.30
CA GLY A 204 24.81 -4.87 -2.79
C GLY A 204 24.23 -5.76 -1.67
N GLU A 205 24.80 -5.73 -0.48
CA GLU A 205 24.25 -6.43 0.69
C GLU A 205 22.88 -5.89 1.08
N ARG A 206 22.69 -4.56 1.02
CA ARG A 206 21.39 -3.94 1.30
C ARG A 206 20.32 -4.41 0.34
N PHE A 207 20.59 -4.48 -0.96
CA PHE A 207 19.67 -5.03 -1.96
C PHE A 207 19.32 -6.49 -1.69
N LYS A 208 20.33 -7.34 -1.49
CA LYS A 208 20.10 -8.78 -1.23
C LYS A 208 19.20 -9.02 -0.03
N VAL A 209 19.46 -8.30 1.07
CA VAL A 209 18.73 -8.49 2.32
C VAL A 209 17.33 -7.86 2.27
N SER A 210 17.14 -6.80 1.49
CA SER A 210 15.82 -6.18 1.30
C SER A 210 14.92 -6.91 0.31
N ALA A 211 15.46 -7.80 -0.54
CA ALA A 211 14.73 -8.48 -1.60
C ALA A 211 13.47 -9.23 -1.12
N SER A 212 13.52 -9.88 0.04
CA SER A 212 12.34 -10.56 0.61
C SER A 212 11.22 -9.59 0.99
N PHE A 213 11.59 -8.41 1.50
CA PHE A 213 10.62 -7.35 1.80
C PHE A 213 10.09 -6.70 0.53
N ALA A 214 10.95 -6.55 -0.49
CA ALA A 214 10.55 -6.03 -1.80
C ALA A 214 9.52 -6.94 -2.47
N LEU A 215 9.72 -8.26 -2.45
CA LEU A 215 8.79 -9.22 -3.05
C LEU A 215 7.42 -9.22 -2.33
N ASP A 216 7.40 -9.26 -0.99
CA ASP A 216 6.13 -9.27 -0.24
C ASP A 216 5.39 -7.93 -0.37
N SER A 217 6.08 -6.80 -0.17
CA SER A 217 5.49 -5.46 -0.31
C SER A 217 5.12 -5.15 -1.76
N GLY A 218 5.99 -5.50 -2.71
CA GLY A 218 5.77 -5.32 -4.14
C GLY A 218 4.55 -6.08 -4.62
N ALA A 219 4.47 -7.40 -4.36
CA ALA A 219 3.32 -8.20 -4.75
C ALA A 219 2.01 -7.62 -4.18
N THR A 220 1.99 -7.31 -2.87
CA THR A 220 0.77 -6.82 -2.21
C THR A 220 0.32 -5.46 -2.77
N ASN A 221 1.24 -4.52 -2.96
CA ASN A 221 0.88 -3.14 -3.29
C ASN A 221 0.79 -2.87 -4.79
N ILE A 222 1.61 -3.53 -5.62
CA ILE A 222 1.56 -3.34 -7.08
C ILE A 222 0.26 -3.92 -7.64
N PHE A 223 -0.10 -5.16 -7.28
CA PHE A 223 -1.36 -5.74 -7.72
C PHE A 223 -2.58 -4.92 -7.32
N ALA A 224 -2.52 -4.24 -6.16
CA ALA A 224 -3.58 -3.35 -5.70
C ALA A 224 -3.69 -2.01 -6.46
N GLN A 225 -2.74 -1.72 -7.35
CA GLN A 225 -2.74 -0.50 -8.18
C GLN A 225 -3.02 -0.78 -9.66
N LEU A 226 -2.82 -2.01 -10.13
CA LEU A 226 -2.94 -2.35 -11.55
C LEU A 226 -4.38 -2.28 -12.08
N ASP A 227 -5.38 -2.39 -11.20
CA ASP A 227 -6.79 -2.29 -11.55
C ASP A 227 -7.12 -0.96 -12.25
N VAL A 228 -6.71 0.16 -11.67
CA VAL A 228 -6.95 1.51 -12.23
C VAL A 228 -6.30 1.68 -13.61
N ILE A 229 -5.07 1.17 -13.77
CA ILE A 229 -4.34 1.25 -15.03
C ILE A 229 -5.04 0.42 -16.12
N LEU A 230 -5.48 -0.79 -15.78
CA LEU A 230 -6.21 -1.65 -16.70
C LEU A 230 -7.58 -1.09 -17.08
N VAL A 231 -8.31 -0.54 -16.11
CA VAL A 231 -9.58 0.13 -16.39
C VAL A 231 -9.37 1.29 -17.36
N ASN A 232 -8.32 2.12 -17.15
CA ASN A 232 -7.99 3.19 -18.08
C ASN A 232 -7.65 2.67 -19.48
N HIS A 233 -6.85 1.61 -19.56
CA HIS A 233 -6.42 1.07 -20.84
C HIS A 233 -7.56 0.43 -21.65
N ILE A 234 -8.49 -0.24 -20.96
CA ILE A 234 -9.57 -1.01 -21.61
C ILE A 234 -10.84 -0.19 -21.79
N ALA A 235 -11.24 0.59 -20.77
CA ALA A 235 -12.51 1.32 -20.74
C ALA A 235 -12.35 2.86 -20.84
N GLY A 236 -11.10 3.37 -20.86
CA GLY A 236 -10.80 4.77 -21.01
C GLY A 236 -10.70 5.57 -19.72
N ARG A 237 -10.31 6.85 -19.86
CA ARG A 237 -9.98 7.75 -18.73
C ARG A 237 -11.16 8.03 -17.82
N GLU A 238 -12.32 8.30 -18.41
CA GLU A 238 -13.54 8.59 -17.66
C GLU A 238 -13.94 7.42 -16.76
N ALA A 239 -13.93 6.20 -17.31
CA ALA A 239 -14.19 4.98 -16.57
C ALA A 239 -13.20 4.78 -15.41
N ALA A 240 -11.91 5.07 -15.65
CA ALA A 240 -10.88 5.00 -14.62
C ALA A 240 -11.12 6.03 -13.50
N GLY A 241 -11.55 7.25 -13.85
CA GLY A 241 -11.88 8.29 -12.88
C GLY A 241 -13.07 7.93 -12.01
N ILE A 242 -14.15 7.41 -12.61
CA ILE A 242 -15.33 6.95 -11.90
C ILE A 242 -14.98 5.79 -10.95
N TYR A 243 -14.25 4.78 -11.46
CA TYR A 243 -13.81 3.65 -10.65
C TYR A 243 -12.91 4.08 -9.49
N TYR A 244 -11.93 4.95 -9.78
CA TYR A 244 -10.97 5.42 -8.78
C TYR A 244 -11.65 6.18 -7.64
N ALA A 245 -12.63 7.04 -7.93
CA ALA A 245 -13.39 7.79 -6.94
C ALA A 245 -14.06 6.87 -5.90
N GLY A 246 -14.66 5.77 -6.35
CA GLY A 246 -15.26 4.76 -5.46
C GLY A 246 -14.22 3.90 -4.76
N SER A 247 -13.27 3.34 -5.52
CA SER A 247 -12.28 2.40 -4.97
C SER A 247 -11.39 3.02 -3.88
N ARG A 248 -11.10 4.32 -3.95
CA ARG A 248 -10.33 5.02 -2.93
C ARG A 248 -11.07 5.20 -1.62
N LEU A 249 -12.40 5.35 -1.66
CA LEU A 249 -13.20 5.39 -0.43
C LEU A 249 -13.07 4.07 0.34
N LEU A 250 -13.04 2.92 -0.37
CA LEU A 250 -12.86 1.60 0.25
C LEU A 250 -11.53 1.45 0.98
N GLN A 251 -10.51 2.19 0.57
CA GLN A 251 -9.20 2.16 1.25
C GLN A 251 -9.25 2.74 2.66
N GLY A 252 -10.28 3.53 3.00
CA GLY A 252 -10.55 3.96 4.37
C GLY A 252 -10.81 2.82 5.35
N ALA A 253 -11.23 1.63 4.87
CA ALA A 253 -11.43 0.45 5.70
C ALA A 253 -10.12 -0.34 5.98
N VAL A 254 -9.04 -0.10 5.21
CA VAL A 254 -7.78 -0.85 5.34
C VAL A 254 -7.11 -0.73 6.71
N PRO A 255 -7.03 0.46 7.33
CA PRO A 255 -6.41 0.60 8.65
C PRO A 255 -7.04 -0.31 9.72
N PHE A 256 -8.33 -0.62 9.60
CA PHE A 256 -9.02 -1.49 10.55
C PHE A 256 -8.57 -2.96 10.41
N THR A 257 -8.30 -3.43 9.18
CA THR A 257 -7.74 -4.77 8.98
C THR A 257 -6.32 -4.87 9.56
N VAL A 258 -5.51 -3.82 9.40
CA VAL A 258 -4.15 -3.75 9.96
C VAL A 258 -4.19 -3.72 11.49
N LEU A 259 -5.13 -2.97 12.08
CA LEU A 259 -5.32 -2.92 13.52
C LEU A 259 -5.65 -4.30 14.08
N LEU A 260 -6.65 -5.00 13.53
CA LEU A 260 -6.99 -6.36 13.95
C LEU A 260 -5.80 -7.32 13.77
N ALA A 261 -5.11 -7.24 12.64
CA ALA A 261 -3.94 -8.07 12.37
C ALA A 261 -2.84 -7.88 13.44
N SER A 262 -2.56 -6.63 13.82
CA SER A 262 -1.55 -6.31 14.83
C SER A 262 -1.85 -6.90 16.22
N VAL A 263 -3.12 -7.07 16.56
CA VAL A 263 -3.59 -7.67 17.80
C VAL A 263 -3.57 -9.20 17.73
N HIS A 264 -4.01 -9.78 16.62
CA HIS A 264 -4.24 -11.22 16.53
C HIS A 264 -2.99 -12.02 16.14
N ILE A 265 -2.10 -11.48 15.30
CA ILE A 265 -0.88 -12.19 14.88
C ILE A 265 -0.04 -12.66 16.10
N PRO A 266 0.35 -11.77 17.04
CA PRO A 266 1.17 -12.21 18.16
C PRO A 266 0.43 -13.14 19.12
N ARG A 267 -0.87 -12.91 19.35
CA ARG A 267 -1.68 -13.76 20.22
C ARG A 267 -1.87 -15.16 19.65
N TYR A 268 -2.06 -15.28 18.34
CA TYR A 268 -2.20 -16.55 17.65
C TYR A 268 -0.87 -17.32 17.65
N ALA A 269 0.23 -16.64 17.35
CA ALA A 269 1.57 -17.21 17.37
C ALA A 269 1.97 -17.71 18.78
N HIS A 270 1.64 -16.95 19.83
CA HIS A 270 1.87 -17.38 21.23
C HIS A 270 1.07 -18.65 21.58
N ARG A 271 -0.22 -18.72 21.19
CA ARG A 271 -1.04 -19.94 21.39
C ARG A 271 -0.49 -21.13 20.61
N LEU A 272 0.00 -20.88 19.42
CA LEU A 272 0.61 -21.89 18.56
C LEU A 272 1.88 -22.48 19.19
N HIS A 273 2.75 -21.63 19.75
CA HIS A 273 3.98 -22.03 20.40
C HIS A 273 3.74 -22.88 21.65
N ASN A 274 2.74 -22.53 22.44
CA ASN A 274 2.40 -23.20 23.69
C ASN A 274 1.50 -24.46 23.48
N ASN A 275 1.32 -24.92 22.25
CA ASN A 275 0.43 -26.04 21.89
C ASN A 275 -0.96 -25.95 22.55
N ALA A 276 -1.49 -24.74 22.74
CA ALA A 276 -2.74 -24.52 23.44
C ALA A 276 -3.91 -25.22 22.74
N SER A 277 -4.71 -25.94 23.52
CA SER A 277 -5.97 -26.48 23.05
C SER A 277 -6.89 -25.36 22.58
N GLY A 278 -7.65 -25.56 21.50
CA GLY A 278 -8.60 -24.57 21.01
C GLY A 278 -8.03 -23.58 19.99
N LEU A 279 -6.90 -23.87 19.35
CA LEU A 279 -6.32 -23.05 18.29
C LEU A 279 -7.30 -22.82 17.14
N LEU A 280 -8.03 -23.85 16.73
CA LEU A 280 -9.09 -23.75 15.69
C LEU A 280 -10.22 -22.82 16.15
N ARG A 281 -10.68 -22.96 17.41
CA ARG A 281 -11.72 -22.08 17.96
C ARG A 281 -11.27 -20.60 17.96
N TYR A 282 -10.01 -20.34 18.27
CA TYR A 282 -9.45 -18.99 18.21
C TYR A 282 -9.34 -18.49 16.75
N GLY A 283 -8.98 -19.36 15.80
CA GLY A 283 -9.01 -19.03 14.36
C GLY A 283 -10.40 -18.66 13.86
N ILE A 284 -11.44 -19.40 14.28
CA ILE A 284 -12.84 -19.07 13.97
C ILE A 284 -13.25 -17.74 14.60
N ARG A 285 -12.80 -17.45 15.82
CA ARG A 285 -13.05 -16.15 16.46
C ARG A 285 -12.43 -15.00 15.64
N ILE A 286 -11.19 -15.14 15.16
CA ILE A 286 -10.56 -14.14 14.27
C ILE A 286 -11.40 -13.93 13.02
N LEU A 287 -11.84 -15.01 12.37
CA LEU A 287 -12.75 -14.93 11.22
C LEU A 287 -14.02 -14.15 11.57
N GLY A 288 -14.63 -14.42 12.71
CA GLY A 288 -15.86 -13.73 13.16
C GLY A 288 -15.64 -12.23 13.38
N GLU A 289 -14.56 -11.84 14.05
CA GLU A 289 -14.25 -10.43 14.32
C GLU A 289 -13.96 -9.65 13.01
N PHE A 290 -13.19 -10.24 12.09
CA PHE A 290 -12.95 -9.62 10.78
C PHE A 290 -14.21 -9.56 9.92
N MET A 291 -15.00 -10.62 9.89
CA MET A 291 -16.25 -10.66 9.11
C MET A 291 -17.28 -9.67 9.66
N LEU A 292 -17.38 -9.51 10.97
CA LEU A 292 -18.29 -8.53 11.57
C LEU A 292 -17.95 -7.11 11.07
N LEU A 293 -16.67 -6.71 11.13
CA LEU A 293 -16.23 -5.42 10.61
C LEU A 293 -16.39 -5.35 9.08
N GLY A 294 -16.08 -6.43 8.36
CA GLY A 294 -16.27 -6.50 6.92
C GLY A 294 -17.72 -6.27 6.52
N ILE A 295 -18.67 -6.88 7.22
CA ILE A 295 -20.11 -6.69 6.99
C ILE A 295 -20.53 -5.25 7.32
N VAL A 296 -20.06 -4.68 8.43
CA VAL A 296 -20.37 -3.29 8.80
C VAL A 296 -19.89 -2.32 7.72
N PHE A 297 -18.65 -2.45 7.25
CA PHE A 297 -18.14 -1.61 6.16
C PHE A 297 -18.85 -1.87 4.83
N SER A 298 -19.19 -3.12 4.50
CA SER A 298 -19.92 -3.47 3.29
C SER A 298 -21.30 -2.85 3.26
N ILE A 299 -22.04 -2.95 4.36
CA ILE A 299 -23.35 -2.29 4.51
C ILE A 299 -23.18 -0.77 4.43
N GLY A 300 -22.14 -0.24 5.10
CA GLY A 300 -21.81 1.18 5.04
C GLY A 300 -21.58 1.68 3.61
N PHE A 301 -20.76 1.00 2.82
CA PHE A 301 -20.49 1.38 1.43
C PHE A 301 -21.71 1.21 0.53
N TYR A 302 -22.53 0.18 0.74
CA TYR A 302 -23.75 -0.03 -0.03
C TYR A 302 -24.80 1.07 0.24
N VAL A 303 -25.00 1.44 1.51
CA VAL A 303 -26.02 2.41 1.91
C VAL A 303 -25.55 3.86 1.68
N PHE A 304 -24.31 4.19 2.08
CA PHE A 304 -23.79 5.55 1.98
C PHE A 304 -23.09 5.84 0.66
N GLY A 305 -22.78 4.82 -0.14
CA GLY A 305 -22.14 4.99 -1.45
C GLY A 305 -22.96 5.85 -2.42
N PRO A 306 -24.26 5.58 -2.64
CA PRO A 306 -25.10 6.44 -3.46
C PRO A 306 -25.18 7.89 -2.93
N LEU A 307 -25.28 8.07 -1.61
CA LEU A 307 -25.27 9.40 -1.01
C LEU A 307 -23.95 10.14 -1.27
N TYR A 308 -22.82 9.41 -1.23
CA TYR A 308 -21.51 9.97 -1.60
C TYR A 308 -21.47 10.37 -3.08
N THR A 309 -21.99 9.55 -3.97
CA THR A 309 -22.04 9.86 -5.39
C THR A 309 -22.91 11.11 -5.65
N ASP A 310 -24.14 11.11 -5.16
CA ASP A 310 -25.13 12.12 -5.52
C ASP A 310 -24.85 13.49 -4.87
N HIS A 311 -24.42 13.50 -3.58
CA HIS A 311 -24.23 14.76 -2.84
C HIS A 311 -22.83 15.35 -2.96
N PHE A 312 -21.79 14.50 -3.06
CA PHE A 312 -20.41 14.98 -3.06
C PHE A 312 -19.79 15.05 -4.46
N LEU A 313 -20.05 14.04 -5.32
CA LEU A 313 -19.45 13.99 -6.66
C LEU A 313 -20.34 14.62 -7.72
N GLY A 314 -21.65 14.41 -7.64
CA GLY A 314 -22.64 14.93 -8.58
C GLY A 314 -22.94 14.01 -9.76
N SER A 315 -23.81 14.46 -10.68
CA SER A 315 -24.38 13.67 -11.79
C SER A 315 -23.34 13.11 -12.78
N ALA A 316 -22.18 13.76 -12.91
CA ALA A 316 -21.10 13.26 -13.77
C ALA A 316 -20.54 11.90 -13.33
N TYR A 317 -20.79 11.49 -12.08
CA TYR A 317 -20.36 10.21 -11.51
C TYR A 317 -21.52 9.22 -11.30
N GLU A 318 -22.68 9.43 -11.89
CA GLU A 318 -23.88 8.60 -11.69
C GLU A 318 -23.62 7.10 -11.94
N GLN A 319 -22.77 6.76 -12.90
CA GLN A 319 -22.35 5.38 -13.18
C GLN A 319 -21.71 4.68 -11.96
N LEU A 320 -21.16 5.43 -11.01
CA LEU A 320 -20.59 4.88 -9.77
C LEU A 320 -21.66 4.21 -8.92
N ASN A 321 -22.93 4.62 -9.01
CA ASN A 321 -24.03 4.04 -8.25
C ASN A 321 -24.21 2.54 -8.54
N ALA A 322 -23.97 2.10 -9.78
CA ALA A 322 -24.02 0.70 -10.15
C ALA A 322 -22.86 -0.15 -9.58
N LEU A 323 -21.79 0.47 -9.09
CA LEU A 323 -20.61 -0.23 -8.58
C LEU A 323 -20.67 -0.54 -7.09
N TRP A 324 -21.52 0.16 -6.32
CA TRP A 324 -21.52 0.08 -4.85
C TRP A 324 -21.81 -1.31 -4.30
N LEU A 325 -22.71 -2.07 -4.95
CA LEU A 325 -22.97 -3.46 -4.54
C LEU A 325 -21.73 -4.34 -4.71
N GLY A 326 -21.05 -4.23 -5.85
CA GLY A 326 -19.81 -4.96 -6.10
C GLY A 326 -18.70 -4.55 -5.14
N PHE A 327 -18.57 -3.27 -4.83
CA PHE A 327 -17.62 -2.75 -3.82
C PHE A 327 -17.93 -3.27 -2.41
N ALA A 328 -19.19 -3.37 -2.04
CA ALA A 328 -19.60 -3.96 -0.76
C ALA A 328 -19.19 -5.44 -0.69
N CYS A 329 -19.47 -6.23 -1.73
CA CYS A 329 -19.06 -7.63 -1.82
C CYS A 329 -17.53 -7.79 -1.78
N PHE A 330 -16.80 -6.95 -2.52
CA PHE A 330 -15.34 -6.91 -2.49
C PHE A 330 -14.80 -6.63 -1.09
N THR A 331 -15.42 -5.70 -0.37
CA THR A 331 -14.99 -5.34 1.00
C THR A 331 -15.18 -6.53 1.95
N ALA A 332 -16.33 -7.21 1.92
CA ALA A 332 -16.56 -8.40 2.73
C ALA A 332 -15.53 -9.50 2.44
N ALA A 333 -15.30 -9.80 1.15
CA ALA A 333 -14.32 -10.80 0.72
C ALA A 333 -12.88 -10.42 1.15
N ARG A 334 -12.54 -9.14 1.11
CA ARG A 334 -11.24 -8.62 1.56
C ARG A 334 -11.01 -8.81 3.06
N PHE A 335 -12.00 -8.56 3.90
CA PHE A 335 -11.89 -8.81 5.34
C PHE A 335 -11.76 -10.30 5.63
N LEU A 336 -12.48 -11.16 4.93
CA LEU A 336 -12.35 -12.62 5.05
C LEU A 336 -10.93 -13.08 4.70
N THR A 337 -10.39 -12.64 3.56
CA THR A 337 -9.03 -13.01 3.14
C THR A 337 -7.97 -12.44 4.08
N ALA A 338 -8.17 -11.25 4.65
CA ALA A 338 -7.28 -10.68 5.65
C ALA A 338 -7.23 -11.56 6.92
N ALA A 339 -8.36 -12.06 7.40
CA ALA A 339 -8.43 -12.97 8.55
C ALA A 339 -7.66 -14.28 8.32
N LEU A 340 -7.79 -14.87 7.13
CA LEU A 340 -7.05 -16.07 6.75
C LEU A 340 -5.55 -15.78 6.61
N GLY A 341 -5.19 -14.62 6.04
CA GLY A 341 -3.81 -14.16 5.91
C GLY A 341 -3.13 -13.96 7.25
N VAL A 342 -3.82 -13.43 8.25
CA VAL A 342 -3.34 -13.30 9.65
C VAL A 342 -2.96 -14.66 10.23
N GLN A 343 -3.79 -15.67 10.02
CA GLN A 343 -3.51 -17.02 10.50
C GLN A 343 -2.28 -17.63 9.81
N LEU A 344 -2.17 -17.49 8.48
CA LEU A 344 -0.98 -17.95 7.74
C LEU A 344 0.31 -17.28 8.22
N MET A 345 0.26 -15.97 8.47
CA MET A 345 1.42 -15.25 9.03
C MET A 345 1.82 -15.77 10.39
N ALA A 346 0.86 -16.05 11.27
CA ALA A 346 1.11 -16.58 12.60
C ALA A 346 1.72 -18.00 12.55
N PHE A 347 1.36 -18.81 11.55
CA PHE A 347 2.02 -20.11 11.29
C PHE A 347 3.41 -20.00 10.66
N GLY A 348 3.90 -18.80 10.36
CA GLY A 348 5.19 -18.62 9.66
C GLY A 348 5.12 -18.93 8.16
N ALA A 349 3.92 -19.12 7.59
CA ALA A 349 3.68 -19.47 6.21
C ALA A 349 3.51 -18.22 5.31
N GLY A 350 4.27 -17.15 5.55
CA GLY A 350 4.18 -15.89 4.82
C GLY A 350 4.42 -16.06 3.31
N TYR A 351 5.25 -17.02 2.90
CA TYR A 351 5.50 -17.31 1.48
C TYR A 351 4.24 -17.82 0.75
N LEU A 352 3.39 -18.62 1.42
CA LEU A 352 2.10 -19.06 0.85
C LEU A 352 1.13 -17.89 0.67
N ARG A 353 1.19 -16.91 1.60
CA ARG A 353 0.43 -15.67 1.49
C ARG A 353 0.85 -14.89 0.24
N THR A 354 2.13 -14.66 0.05
CA THR A 354 2.66 -13.92 -1.11
C THR A 354 2.37 -14.66 -2.42
N LEU A 355 2.55 -15.99 -2.46
CA LEU A 355 2.21 -16.80 -3.62
C LEU A 355 0.72 -16.69 -3.97
N GLY A 356 -0.15 -16.78 -2.96
CA GLY A 356 -1.59 -16.61 -3.14
C GLY A 356 -1.96 -15.25 -3.74
N ILE A 357 -1.33 -14.15 -3.27
CA ILE A 357 -1.52 -12.82 -3.82
C ILE A 357 -1.11 -12.76 -5.29
N VAL A 358 0.04 -13.32 -5.65
CA VAL A 358 0.49 -13.33 -7.05
C VAL A 358 -0.46 -14.13 -7.93
N VAL A 359 -0.83 -15.34 -7.53
CA VAL A 359 -1.75 -16.20 -8.30
C VAL A 359 -3.11 -15.53 -8.46
N SER A 360 -3.71 -15.06 -7.37
CA SER A 360 -5.01 -14.38 -7.45
C SER A 360 -4.94 -13.07 -8.23
N GLY A 361 -3.82 -12.33 -8.11
CA GLY A 361 -3.57 -11.12 -8.87
C GLY A 361 -3.54 -11.39 -10.39
N VAL A 362 -2.78 -12.39 -10.84
CA VAL A 362 -2.72 -12.78 -12.25
C VAL A 362 -4.11 -13.21 -12.75
N VAL A 363 -4.85 -14.02 -11.98
CA VAL A 363 -6.22 -14.43 -12.34
C VAL A 363 -7.13 -13.20 -12.47
N THR A 364 -7.08 -12.28 -11.50
CA THR A 364 -7.89 -11.05 -11.51
C THR A 364 -7.57 -10.18 -12.74
N LEU A 365 -6.28 -9.96 -13.04
CA LEU A 365 -5.86 -9.18 -14.21
C LEU A 365 -6.33 -9.84 -15.52
N THR A 366 -6.22 -11.16 -15.64
CA THR A 366 -6.73 -11.90 -16.80
C THR A 366 -8.25 -11.74 -16.93
N CYS A 367 -8.98 -11.84 -15.83
CA CYS A 367 -10.44 -11.64 -15.84
C CYS A 367 -10.82 -10.18 -16.21
N TYR A 368 -10.04 -9.19 -15.83
CA TYR A 368 -10.28 -7.81 -16.28
C TYR A 368 -10.19 -7.67 -17.81
N TRP A 369 -9.18 -8.27 -18.44
CA TRP A 369 -9.06 -8.29 -19.90
C TRP A 369 -10.23 -8.96 -20.61
N ILE A 370 -10.84 -9.97 -19.99
CA ILE A 370 -11.96 -10.71 -20.58
C ILE A 370 -13.29 -9.97 -20.36
N PHE A 371 -13.55 -9.49 -19.14
CA PHE A 371 -14.88 -9.03 -18.75
C PHE A 371 -15.10 -7.52 -18.92
N ILE A 372 -14.07 -6.67 -18.81
CA ILE A 372 -14.24 -5.23 -18.98
C ILE A 372 -14.69 -4.85 -20.40
N PRO A 373 -14.18 -5.43 -21.51
CA PRO A 373 -14.63 -5.08 -22.85
C PRO A 373 -16.12 -5.33 -23.09
N SER A 374 -16.70 -6.35 -22.45
CA SER A 374 -18.11 -6.75 -22.64
C SER A 374 -19.09 -6.12 -21.66
N HIS A 375 -18.65 -5.81 -20.43
CA HIS A 375 -19.54 -5.33 -19.35
C HIS A 375 -19.14 -3.95 -18.80
N GLY A 376 -18.10 -3.32 -19.38
CA GLY A 376 -17.61 -2.03 -18.92
C GLY A 376 -17.11 -2.03 -17.48
N ILE A 377 -17.15 -0.85 -16.85
CA ILE A 377 -16.64 -0.66 -15.49
C ILE A 377 -17.44 -1.45 -14.43
N GLN A 378 -18.68 -1.85 -14.73
CA GLN A 378 -19.50 -2.60 -13.80
C GLN A 378 -18.90 -3.98 -13.49
N ALA A 379 -18.13 -4.57 -14.41
CA ALA A 379 -17.44 -5.83 -14.18
C ALA A 379 -16.31 -5.70 -13.12
N VAL A 380 -15.72 -4.52 -12.97
CA VAL A 380 -14.48 -4.35 -12.21
C VAL A 380 -14.59 -4.77 -10.74
N PRO A 381 -15.57 -4.29 -9.95
CA PRO A 381 -15.69 -4.71 -8.56
C PRO A 381 -16.08 -6.18 -8.39
N TRP A 382 -16.79 -6.77 -9.35
CA TRP A 382 -17.15 -8.19 -9.33
C TRP A 382 -15.94 -9.08 -9.62
N VAL A 383 -15.14 -8.73 -10.60
CA VAL A 383 -13.87 -9.43 -10.91
C VAL A 383 -12.91 -9.30 -9.73
N ALA A 384 -12.81 -8.11 -9.11
CA ALA A 384 -12.02 -7.94 -7.90
C ALA A 384 -12.51 -8.83 -6.75
N THR A 385 -13.84 -8.94 -6.58
CA THR A 385 -14.45 -9.84 -5.60
C THR A 385 -14.10 -11.30 -5.89
N PHE A 386 -14.20 -11.73 -7.15
CA PHE A 386 -13.79 -13.06 -7.57
C PHE A 386 -12.32 -13.34 -7.26
N GLY A 387 -11.43 -12.37 -7.53
CA GLY A 387 -10.01 -12.46 -7.16
C GLY A 387 -9.81 -12.66 -5.65
N MET A 388 -10.60 -11.97 -4.80
CA MET A 388 -10.56 -12.20 -3.35
C MET A 388 -11.09 -13.57 -2.96
N VAL A 389 -12.09 -14.10 -3.64
CA VAL A 389 -12.58 -15.47 -3.41
C VAL A 389 -11.50 -16.49 -3.78
N VAL A 390 -10.82 -16.31 -4.91
CA VAL A 390 -9.68 -17.18 -5.30
C VAL A 390 -8.57 -17.11 -4.25
N LEU A 391 -8.21 -15.91 -3.79
CA LEU A 391 -7.20 -15.72 -2.74
C LEU A 391 -7.62 -16.41 -1.43
N GLY A 392 -8.87 -16.21 -1.02
CA GLY A 392 -9.44 -16.84 0.18
C GLY A 392 -9.44 -18.37 0.11
N SER A 393 -9.74 -18.92 -1.08
CA SER A 393 -9.70 -20.37 -1.33
C SER A 393 -8.27 -20.93 -1.22
N ILE A 394 -7.28 -20.24 -1.78
CA ILE A 394 -5.86 -20.62 -1.65
C ILE A 394 -5.45 -20.60 -0.18
N TYR A 395 -5.79 -19.55 0.57
CA TYR A 395 -5.45 -19.45 1.99
C TYR A 395 -6.17 -20.49 2.84
N GLY A 396 -7.45 -20.75 2.57
CA GLY A 396 -8.24 -21.79 3.23
C GLY A 396 -7.64 -23.18 3.02
N LEU A 397 -7.28 -23.51 1.77
CA LEU A 397 -6.64 -24.79 1.43
C LEU A 397 -5.26 -24.93 2.08
N ALA A 398 -4.49 -23.87 2.14
CA ALA A 398 -3.20 -23.87 2.82
C ALA A 398 -3.36 -24.12 4.33
N LEU A 399 -4.30 -23.42 4.98
CA LEU A 399 -4.58 -23.59 6.40
C LEU A 399 -5.10 -25.01 6.72
N THR A 400 -6.02 -25.54 5.92
CA THR A 400 -6.54 -26.92 6.13
C THR A 400 -5.44 -27.97 6.02
N ARG A 401 -4.49 -27.81 5.07
CA ARG A 401 -3.30 -28.67 4.97
C ARG A 401 -2.40 -28.56 6.20
N ILE A 402 -2.14 -27.34 6.67
CA ILE A 402 -1.32 -27.11 7.88
C ILE A 402 -1.96 -27.76 9.10
N PHE A 403 -3.27 -27.56 9.30
CA PHE A 403 -3.97 -28.19 10.43
C PHE A 403 -4.00 -29.73 10.34
N ARG A 404 -4.22 -30.30 9.15
CA ARG A 404 -4.22 -31.75 8.93
C ARG A 404 -2.85 -32.37 9.22
N ASN A 405 -1.77 -31.75 8.71
CA ASN A 405 -0.40 -32.25 8.94
C ASN A 405 -0.01 -32.17 10.41
N ARG A 406 -0.48 -31.13 11.11
CA ARG A 406 -0.27 -31.01 12.56
C ARG A 406 -1.04 -32.06 13.36
N ALA A 407 -2.28 -32.36 12.98
CA ALA A 407 -3.09 -33.41 13.59
C ALA A 407 -2.48 -34.81 13.38
N ALA A 408 -1.81 -35.02 12.24
CA ALA A 408 -1.07 -36.24 11.91
C ALA A 408 0.31 -36.35 12.58
N GLY A 409 0.73 -35.38 13.41
CA GLY A 409 2.00 -35.40 14.13
C GLY A 409 3.24 -35.18 13.25
N SER A 410 3.07 -34.85 11.96
CA SER A 410 4.16 -34.80 10.97
C SER A 410 4.93 -33.48 10.91
N ILE A 411 4.56 -32.46 11.69
CA ILE A 411 5.28 -31.16 11.74
C ILE A 411 5.37 -30.69 13.20
N SER A 412 6.58 -30.72 13.76
CA SER A 412 6.91 -29.99 14.98
C SER A 412 7.11 -28.51 14.66
N PRO A 413 6.65 -27.56 15.53
CA PRO A 413 6.91 -26.12 15.35
C PRO A 413 8.41 -25.77 15.29
N VAL A 414 9.27 -26.66 15.81
CA VAL A 414 10.72 -26.52 15.83
C VAL A 414 11.35 -26.77 14.45
N ASP A 415 10.73 -27.59 13.60
CA ASP A 415 11.30 -27.99 12.31
C ASP A 415 11.15 -26.89 11.25
N ALA A 416 10.07 -26.13 11.26
CA ALA A 416 9.90 -24.95 10.38
C ALA A 416 10.92 -23.84 10.67
N HIS A 417 11.38 -23.69 11.92
CA HIS A 417 12.45 -22.77 12.28
C HIS A 417 13.86 -23.36 12.05
N ARG A 418 14.01 -24.68 12.08
CA ARG A 418 15.28 -25.36 11.77
C ARG A 418 15.60 -25.29 10.28
N ASP A 419 14.63 -25.51 9.41
CA ASP A 419 14.83 -25.39 7.95
C ASP A 419 15.16 -23.95 7.54
N ALA A 420 14.54 -22.95 8.19
CA ALA A 420 14.90 -21.54 7.99
C ALA A 420 16.29 -21.18 8.56
N ARG A 421 16.79 -21.89 9.59
CA ARG A 421 18.15 -21.73 10.12
C ARG A 421 19.17 -22.58 9.37
N ALA A 422 18.83 -23.78 8.94
CA ALA A 422 19.71 -24.66 8.14
C ALA A 422 20.02 -24.04 6.76
N THR A 423 19.06 -23.37 6.15
CA THR A 423 19.31 -22.55 4.94
C THR A 423 20.14 -21.30 5.21
N ARG A 424 20.25 -20.84 6.47
CA ARG A 424 21.16 -19.75 6.85
C ARG A 424 22.59 -20.25 7.17
N SER A 425 22.73 -21.38 7.83
CA SER A 425 24.06 -21.93 8.21
C SER A 425 24.84 -22.48 7.00
N LEU A 426 24.18 -22.84 5.90
CA LEU A 426 24.82 -23.22 4.65
C LEU A 426 25.33 -22.03 3.81
N LYS A 427 25.12 -20.77 4.26
CA LYS A 427 25.52 -19.54 3.57
C LYS A 427 26.47 -18.65 4.37
N GLU A 428 26.90 -19.05 5.56
CA GLU A 428 28.01 -18.39 6.25
C GLU A 428 29.31 -19.13 5.93
N PRO A 429 30.26 -18.55 5.18
CA PRO A 429 31.61 -19.08 5.09
C PRO A 429 32.26 -18.92 6.48
N GLN A 430 32.74 -20.05 7.03
CA GLN A 430 33.63 -20.02 8.16
C GLN A 430 34.89 -19.25 7.77
N VAL A 431 35.06 -18.05 8.32
CA VAL A 431 36.37 -17.40 8.52
C VAL A 431 36.37 -16.81 9.91
#